data_b286fdcd599d478ffa713295f7e5b5ea
#
_entry.id   b286fdcd599d478ffa713295f7e5b5ea
#
_cell.length_a   1.000
_cell.length_b   1.000
_cell.length_c   1.000
_cell.angle_alpha   90.00
_cell.angle_beta   90.00
_cell.angle_gamma   90.00
#
_symmetry.space_group_name_H-M   'P 1'
#
loop_
_entity.id
_entity.type
_entity.pdbx_description
1 polymer ?
#
loop_
_entity_poly.entity_id
_entity_poly.type
_entity_poly.pdbx_seq_one_letter_code
_entity_poly.pdbx_strand_id
1 'polypeptide(L)'
;MTNASNFKKILIISSYAPPSMSGASQNIYNLLRNLPKDSYSILTSFYNIDNISAKTSTWLKGKYIFYDKISASDLLRTQSEIIKERPSRLILNKLKYLVKRIWFLGALGGTFIMGSQIIMIIRAGIKTIKKEKIKIMIGFSDYGPAIISTYFLNKITKKPYYIFFFDIYKDNFYPVFPASILAKIFEPKILKNAEKIIVTNEGTLNFYAKEYGEKIRKKIIIIHNSTFSEHYLNLYNDYDPKSPYTILYTGSIYWPQIRSLKNLIKAIEEINDMDINLKIYCPNPKDYLKKIGITESKKVKILIAPPQKMPEIQTQADILFLPLSWHTKSQKIIDTATPGKLADYLISNRPILIHAPSSTFLAQYAKKNNFAYVADEENIEKLKSAIKTLLFDKTFTKQIIENAKSTFFKNHDANRNALLFQELFK
;
A
#
# COMPACT_ATOMS: atom_id res chain seq x y z
N MET A 1 17.46 23.56 0.24
CA MET A 1 18.12 22.41 -0.47
C MET A 1 19.00 21.71 0.54
N THR A 2 18.66 20.49 0.94
CA THR A 2 19.49 19.70 1.86
C THR A 2 20.75 19.24 1.14
N ASN A 3 21.93 19.57 1.65
CA ASN A 3 23.23 19.19 1.08
C ASN A 3 23.34 17.66 0.99
N ALA A 4 23.60 17.13 -0.21
CA ALA A 4 23.77 15.69 -0.47
C ALA A 4 24.94 15.06 0.34
N SER A 5 25.87 15.85 0.83
CA SER A 5 27.03 15.40 1.60
C SER A 5 26.70 14.78 2.96
N ASN A 6 25.51 15.03 3.51
CA ASN A 6 25.12 14.56 4.85
C ASN A 6 24.37 13.22 4.84
N PHE A 7 24.11 12.62 3.67
CA PHE A 7 23.38 11.36 3.57
C PHE A 7 24.29 10.17 3.28
N LYS A 8 24.09 9.07 4.01
CA LYS A 8 24.66 7.77 3.60
C LYS A 8 24.06 7.36 2.28
N LYS A 9 24.87 6.93 1.31
CA LYS A 9 24.34 6.47 0.00
C LYS A 9 23.57 5.16 0.16
N ILE A 10 22.31 5.16 -0.29
CA ILE A 10 21.32 4.11 -0.01
C ILE A 10 21.06 3.28 -1.27
N LEU A 11 20.92 1.96 -1.11
CA LEU A 11 20.32 1.09 -2.13
C LEU A 11 18.89 0.72 -1.74
N ILE A 12 17.93 1.20 -2.52
CA ILE A 12 16.51 0.85 -2.41
C ILE A 12 16.28 -0.43 -3.20
N ILE A 13 15.71 -1.47 -2.57
CA ILE A 13 15.42 -2.76 -3.20
C ILE A 13 13.93 -3.01 -3.10
N SER A 14 13.23 -3.00 -4.25
CA SER A 14 11.79 -3.24 -4.33
C SER A 14 11.42 -3.76 -5.71
N SER A 15 10.61 -4.80 -5.79
CA SER A 15 10.08 -5.29 -7.08
C SER A 15 9.05 -4.32 -7.70
N TYR A 16 8.46 -3.44 -6.89
CA TYR A 16 7.40 -2.50 -7.28
C TYR A 16 7.76 -1.05 -6.94
N ALA A 17 8.95 -0.60 -7.34
CA ALA A 17 9.31 0.81 -7.17
C ALA A 17 8.54 1.72 -8.16
N PRO A 18 8.39 3.03 -7.85
CA PRO A 18 7.84 3.99 -8.80
C PRO A 18 8.55 3.92 -10.16
N PRO A 19 7.86 4.10 -11.28
CA PRO A 19 6.48 4.55 -11.47
C PRO A 19 5.43 3.42 -11.53
N SER A 20 5.72 2.22 -11.01
CA SER A 20 4.75 1.13 -11.01
C SER A 20 3.45 1.55 -10.29
N MET A 21 2.29 1.14 -10.83
CA MET A 21 0.98 1.50 -10.27
C MET A 21 0.58 0.51 -9.16
N SER A 22 1.09 0.72 -7.95
CA SER A 22 0.73 -0.05 -6.75
C SER A 22 0.75 0.83 -5.52
N GLY A 23 0.03 0.43 -4.47
CA GLY A 23 0.06 1.14 -3.18
C GLY A 23 1.45 1.18 -2.56
N ALA A 24 2.24 0.11 -2.72
CA ALA A 24 3.64 0.07 -2.29
C ALA A 24 4.49 1.11 -3.04
N SER A 25 4.33 1.18 -4.36
CA SER A 25 5.02 2.16 -5.21
C SER A 25 4.70 3.59 -4.80
N GLN A 26 3.42 3.89 -4.55
CA GLN A 26 3.00 5.23 -4.10
C GLN A 26 3.63 5.59 -2.75
N ASN A 27 3.66 4.67 -1.79
CA ASN A 27 4.33 4.90 -0.51
C ASN A 27 5.84 5.14 -0.67
N ILE A 28 6.50 4.35 -1.51
CA ILE A 28 7.93 4.54 -1.83
C ILE A 28 8.15 5.93 -2.45
N TYR A 29 7.29 6.35 -3.38
CA TYR A 29 7.36 7.68 -3.96
C TYR A 29 7.22 8.78 -2.91
N ASN A 30 6.22 8.68 -2.05
CA ASN A 30 5.95 9.66 -0.99
C ASN A 30 7.15 9.83 -0.03
N LEU A 31 7.86 8.74 0.28
CA LEU A 31 9.02 8.75 1.16
C LEU A 31 10.30 9.31 0.50
N LEU A 32 10.50 9.09 -0.81
CA LEU A 32 11.76 9.29 -1.49
C LEU A 32 11.80 10.51 -2.42
N ARG A 33 10.65 11.08 -2.81
CA ARG A 33 10.60 12.14 -3.85
C ARG A 33 11.48 13.37 -3.54
N ASN A 34 11.67 13.67 -2.27
CA ASN A 34 12.45 14.82 -1.80
C ASN A 34 13.91 14.48 -1.45
N LEU A 35 14.33 13.22 -1.59
CA LEU A 35 15.73 12.84 -1.40
C LEU A 35 16.60 13.39 -2.53
N PRO A 36 17.84 13.84 -2.22
CA PRO A 36 18.79 14.25 -3.25
C PRO A 36 19.08 13.11 -4.23
N LYS A 37 19.10 13.39 -5.53
CA LYS A 37 19.25 12.40 -6.62
C LYS A 37 20.46 11.48 -6.45
N ASP A 38 21.55 12.00 -5.91
CA ASP A 38 22.82 11.27 -5.79
C ASP A 38 22.94 10.48 -4.47
N SER A 39 21.96 10.63 -3.55
CA SER A 39 21.96 9.94 -2.26
C SER A 39 21.42 8.50 -2.31
N TYR A 40 20.78 8.09 -3.42
CA TYR A 40 20.20 6.75 -3.51
C TYR A 40 20.20 6.18 -4.91
N SER A 41 20.19 4.84 -4.97
CA SER A 41 19.95 4.06 -6.18
C SER A 41 18.78 3.11 -5.95
N ILE A 42 18.02 2.79 -7.01
CA ILE A 42 16.82 1.95 -6.96
C ILE A 42 17.06 0.68 -7.76
N LEU A 43 17.04 -0.46 -7.10
CA LEU A 43 17.12 -1.79 -7.71
C LEU A 43 15.70 -2.36 -7.79
N THR A 44 15.17 -2.49 -9.00
CA THR A 44 13.76 -2.84 -9.23
C THR A 44 13.57 -3.70 -10.48
N SER A 45 12.33 -4.17 -10.70
CA SER A 45 11.94 -4.92 -11.90
C SER A 45 11.53 -3.99 -13.02
N PHE A 46 12.09 -4.22 -14.20
CA PHE A 46 11.66 -3.53 -15.42
C PHE A 46 10.24 -3.95 -15.83
N TYR A 47 9.93 -5.24 -15.68
CA TYR A 47 8.63 -5.80 -16.09
C TYR A 47 7.44 -5.36 -15.24
N ASN A 48 7.67 -4.79 -14.06
CA ASN A 48 6.61 -4.24 -13.21
C ASN A 48 6.24 -2.79 -13.55
N ILE A 49 6.93 -2.19 -14.53
CA ILE A 49 6.61 -0.85 -15.06
C ILE A 49 5.87 -1.03 -16.38
N ASP A 50 4.58 -0.72 -16.45
CA ASP A 50 3.80 -0.80 -17.68
C ASP A 50 3.86 0.50 -18.52
N ASN A 51 3.28 0.49 -19.73
CA ASN A 51 3.35 1.61 -20.66
C ASN A 51 2.64 2.87 -20.15
N ILE A 52 1.58 2.71 -19.35
CA ILE A 52 0.84 3.81 -18.75
C ILE A 52 1.67 4.39 -17.60
N SER A 53 2.14 3.54 -16.70
CA SER A 53 2.99 3.93 -15.56
C SER A 53 4.26 4.65 -16.00
N ALA A 54 4.91 4.19 -17.09
CA ALA A 54 6.14 4.82 -17.58
C ALA A 54 5.95 6.26 -18.05
N LYS A 55 4.75 6.65 -18.43
CA LYS A 55 4.39 8.01 -18.87
C LYS A 55 3.97 8.93 -17.72
N THR A 56 3.92 8.41 -16.49
CA THR A 56 3.52 9.20 -15.31
C THR A 56 4.67 10.08 -14.81
N SER A 57 4.34 11.12 -14.06
CA SER A 57 5.30 12.02 -13.40
C SER A 57 5.91 11.45 -12.12
N THR A 58 5.59 10.20 -11.76
CA THR A 58 6.00 9.57 -10.49
C THR A 58 7.38 8.90 -10.54
N TRP A 59 8.23 9.24 -11.50
CA TRP A 59 9.62 8.83 -11.50
C TRP A 59 10.40 9.51 -10.37
N LEU A 60 11.18 8.72 -9.65
CA LEU A 60 12.12 9.24 -8.66
C LEU A 60 13.41 9.72 -9.33
N LYS A 61 14.09 10.70 -8.72
CA LYS A 61 15.30 11.32 -9.27
C LYS A 61 16.55 10.46 -9.15
N GLY A 62 16.55 9.44 -8.29
CA GLY A 62 17.68 8.54 -8.06
C GLY A 62 17.95 7.61 -9.26
N LYS A 63 19.07 6.92 -9.20
CA LYS A 63 19.54 6.05 -10.27
C LYS A 63 18.79 4.73 -10.28
N TYR A 64 18.14 4.36 -11.40
CA TYR A 64 17.45 3.09 -11.59
C TYR A 64 18.38 2.00 -12.11
N ILE A 65 18.26 0.81 -11.52
CA ILE A 65 18.93 -0.43 -11.93
C ILE A 65 17.86 -1.51 -12.07
N PHE A 66 17.79 -2.14 -13.24
CA PHE A 66 16.82 -3.21 -13.50
C PHE A 66 17.51 -4.57 -13.45
N TYR A 67 17.07 -5.42 -12.50
CA TYR A 67 17.68 -6.72 -12.27
C TYR A 67 17.25 -7.79 -13.28
N ASP A 68 16.14 -7.59 -13.97
CA ASP A 68 15.50 -8.54 -14.89
C ASP A 68 15.71 -8.19 -16.38
N LYS A 69 16.59 -7.26 -16.71
CA LYS A 69 17.07 -7.03 -18.07
C LYS A 69 18.26 -7.92 -18.40
N ILE A 70 18.26 -8.50 -19.61
CA ILE A 70 19.17 -9.56 -20.03
C ILE A 70 20.58 -9.03 -20.35
N SER A 71 20.77 -7.75 -20.67
CA SER A 71 22.06 -7.16 -21.03
C SER A 71 22.76 -6.48 -19.86
N ALA A 72 24.02 -6.84 -19.61
CA ALA A 72 24.85 -6.24 -18.55
C ALA A 72 25.15 -4.75 -18.80
N SER A 73 25.13 -4.27 -20.03
CA SER A 73 25.30 -2.86 -20.43
C SER A 73 24.09 -2.01 -20.08
N ASP A 74 22.90 -2.64 -19.91
CA ASP A 74 21.62 -1.97 -19.74
C ASP A 74 21.20 -1.76 -18.28
N LEU A 75 22.01 -2.18 -17.33
CA LEU A 75 21.69 -2.13 -15.89
C LEU A 75 21.62 -0.69 -15.32
N LEU A 76 22.06 0.31 -16.08
CA LEU A 76 22.13 1.71 -15.64
C LEU A 76 21.66 2.61 -16.78
N ARG A 77 20.37 2.93 -16.80
CA ARG A 77 19.78 3.81 -17.82
C ARG A 77 19.14 5.05 -17.23
N THR A 78 19.06 6.09 -18.04
CA THR A 78 18.33 7.30 -17.72
C THR A 78 16.83 7.11 -17.93
N GLN A 79 16.02 7.95 -17.29
CA GLN A 79 14.56 7.93 -17.40
C GLN A 79 14.07 7.99 -18.86
N SER A 80 14.74 8.82 -19.70
CA SER A 80 14.40 9.00 -21.12
C SER A 80 14.66 7.76 -21.99
N GLU A 81 15.68 6.97 -21.65
CA GLU A 81 16.04 5.74 -22.37
C GLU A 81 15.08 4.61 -22.08
N ILE A 82 14.57 4.54 -20.83
CA ILE A 82 13.63 3.50 -20.37
C ILE A 82 12.30 3.58 -21.11
N ILE A 83 11.84 4.79 -21.43
CA ILE A 83 10.55 5.02 -22.10
C ILE A 83 10.58 4.54 -23.56
N LYS A 84 11.74 4.54 -24.23
CA LYS A 84 11.87 4.24 -25.65
C LYS A 84 11.93 2.75 -25.99
N GLU A 85 12.33 1.87 -25.07
CA GLU A 85 12.54 0.45 -25.34
C GLU A 85 11.60 -0.46 -24.54
N ARG A 86 10.57 -0.98 -25.17
CA ARG A 86 9.70 -2.00 -24.56
C ARG A 86 9.51 -3.22 -25.45
N PRO A 87 9.85 -4.44 -24.95
CA PRO A 87 9.45 -5.67 -25.61
C PRO A 87 7.94 -5.91 -25.43
N SER A 88 7.30 -6.42 -26.47
CA SER A 88 5.88 -6.78 -26.45
C SER A 88 5.59 -7.85 -25.38
N ARG A 89 4.68 -7.56 -24.47
CA ARG A 89 4.25 -8.44 -23.35
C ARG A 89 3.60 -9.77 -23.79
N LEU A 90 3.29 -9.94 -25.07
CA LEU A 90 2.41 -11.04 -25.55
C LEU A 90 2.99 -12.45 -25.34
N ILE A 91 4.30 -12.65 -25.45
CA ILE A 91 4.91 -13.98 -25.34
C ILE A 91 5.03 -14.43 -23.88
N LEU A 92 5.42 -13.57 -22.96
CA LEU A 92 5.56 -13.88 -21.54
C LEU A 92 4.20 -14.13 -20.84
N ASN A 93 3.15 -13.44 -21.26
CA ASN A 93 1.82 -13.64 -20.70
C ASN A 93 1.19 -14.97 -21.15
N LYS A 94 1.46 -15.46 -22.37
CA LYS A 94 1.01 -16.78 -22.83
C LYS A 94 1.70 -17.92 -22.07
N LEU A 95 3.01 -17.83 -21.82
CA LEU A 95 3.72 -18.81 -20.98
C LEU A 95 3.22 -18.82 -19.53
N LYS A 96 3.00 -17.66 -18.92
CA LYS A 96 2.43 -17.55 -17.56
C LYS A 96 1.03 -18.18 -17.47
N TYR A 97 0.22 -18.10 -18.54
CA TYR A 97 -1.13 -18.67 -18.56
C TYR A 97 -1.13 -20.19 -18.70
N LEU A 98 -0.21 -20.75 -19.49
CA LEU A 98 -0.05 -22.21 -19.62
C LEU A 98 0.46 -22.86 -18.31
N VAL A 99 1.42 -22.24 -17.63
CA VAL A 99 2.00 -22.73 -16.38
C VAL A 99 0.99 -22.70 -15.22
N LYS A 100 0.05 -21.73 -15.21
CA LYS A 100 -1.02 -21.66 -14.19
C LYS A 100 -2.06 -22.79 -14.29
N ARG A 101 -2.16 -23.46 -15.42
CA ARG A 101 -3.23 -24.45 -15.68
C ARG A 101 -3.00 -25.81 -15.00
N ILE A 102 -1.76 -26.11 -14.61
CA ILE A 102 -1.43 -27.35 -13.87
C ILE A 102 -0.89 -26.92 -12.51
N TRP A 103 -1.69 -27.10 -11.45
CA TRP A 103 -1.41 -26.63 -10.10
C TRP A 103 0.00 -26.99 -9.58
N PHE A 104 0.46 -28.22 -9.82
CA PHE A 104 1.80 -28.70 -9.42
C PHE A 104 2.93 -28.03 -10.23
N LEU A 105 2.76 -27.88 -11.56
CA LEU A 105 3.71 -27.17 -12.43
C LEU A 105 3.69 -25.67 -12.17
N GLY A 106 2.53 -25.12 -11.77
CA GLY A 106 2.41 -23.73 -11.35
C GLY A 106 3.17 -23.43 -10.05
N ALA A 107 3.15 -24.33 -9.09
CA ALA A 107 3.89 -24.21 -7.83
C ALA A 107 5.41 -24.33 -8.04
N LEU A 108 5.87 -25.31 -8.83
CA LEU A 108 7.28 -25.46 -9.20
C LEU A 108 7.77 -24.30 -10.05
N GLY A 109 6.97 -23.86 -11.03
CA GLY A 109 7.27 -22.68 -11.85
C GLY A 109 7.34 -21.39 -11.05
N GLY A 110 6.44 -21.20 -10.09
CA GLY A 110 6.45 -20.05 -9.15
C GLY A 110 7.71 -20.03 -8.29
N THR A 111 8.17 -21.20 -7.83
CA THR A 111 9.42 -21.36 -7.06
C THR A 111 10.64 -21.01 -7.90
N PHE A 112 10.69 -21.52 -9.11
CA PHE A 112 11.80 -21.25 -10.04
C PHE A 112 11.87 -19.74 -10.38
N ILE A 113 10.72 -19.12 -10.64
CA ILE A 113 10.64 -17.68 -10.93
C ILE A 113 11.11 -16.88 -9.70
N MET A 114 10.64 -17.21 -8.51
CA MET A 114 11.06 -16.52 -7.28
C MET A 114 12.54 -16.70 -7.00
N GLY A 115 13.07 -17.92 -7.15
CA GLY A 115 14.49 -18.23 -6.98
C GLY A 115 15.36 -17.46 -7.98
N SER A 116 14.97 -17.44 -9.25
CA SER A 116 15.67 -16.69 -10.29
C SER A 116 15.67 -15.17 -10.02
N GLN A 117 14.57 -14.61 -9.55
CA GLN A 117 14.50 -13.20 -9.17
C GLN A 117 15.45 -12.88 -7.99
N ILE A 118 15.48 -13.73 -6.96
CA ILE A 118 16.40 -13.55 -5.84
C ILE A 118 17.85 -13.54 -6.34
N ILE A 119 18.24 -14.48 -7.20
CA ILE A 119 19.59 -14.55 -7.77
C ILE A 119 19.90 -13.30 -8.60
N MET A 120 18.98 -12.84 -9.45
CA MET A 120 19.14 -11.65 -10.27
C MET A 120 19.31 -10.39 -9.40
N ILE A 121 18.48 -10.23 -8.38
CA ILE A 121 18.59 -9.10 -7.43
C ILE A 121 19.93 -9.12 -6.70
N ILE A 122 20.39 -10.29 -6.24
CA ILE A 122 21.68 -10.43 -5.55
C ILE A 122 22.83 -10.04 -6.49
N ARG A 123 22.88 -10.59 -7.71
CA ARG A 123 23.94 -10.27 -8.70
C ARG A 123 23.98 -8.79 -9.04
N ALA A 124 22.84 -8.19 -9.36
CA ALA A 124 22.75 -6.77 -9.65
C ALA A 124 23.08 -5.90 -8.43
N GLY A 125 22.64 -6.33 -7.24
CA GLY A 125 22.89 -5.66 -5.97
C GLY A 125 24.38 -5.60 -5.61
N ILE A 126 25.12 -6.72 -5.71
CA ILE A 126 26.56 -6.77 -5.46
C ILE A 126 27.30 -5.76 -6.35
N LYS A 127 27.00 -5.78 -7.67
CA LYS A 127 27.60 -4.87 -8.65
C LYS A 127 27.29 -3.42 -8.30
N THR A 128 26.03 -3.12 -7.97
CA THR A 128 25.58 -1.77 -7.62
C THR A 128 26.22 -1.27 -6.32
N ILE A 129 26.26 -2.10 -5.28
CA ILE A 129 26.87 -1.74 -3.98
C ILE A 129 28.31 -1.31 -4.16
N LYS A 130 29.08 -2.05 -4.97
CA LYS A 130 30.49 -1.73 -5.26
C LYS A 130 30.61 -0.46 -6.12
N LYS A 131 29.88 -0.39 -7.26
CA LYS A 131 29.99 0.72 -8.23
C LYS A 131 29.52 2.04 -7.66
N GLU A 132 28.40 2.04 -6.95
CA GLU A 132 27.78 3.25 -6.40
C GLU A 132 28.25 3.57 -4.97
N LYS A 133 29.19 2.80 -4.41
CA LYS A 133 29.74 2.99 -3.04
C LYS A 133 28.62 3.04 -1.97
N ILE A 134 27.62 2.15 -2.11
CA ILE A 134 26.47 2.07 -1.20
C ILE A 134 26.94 1.82 0.24
N LYS A 135 26.36 2.54 1.18
CA LYS A 135 26.65 2.42 2.61
C LYS A 135 25.62 1.59 3.36
N ILE A 136 24.35 1.67 2.95
CA ILE A 136 23.23 1.01 3.59
C ILE A 136 22.21 0.56 2.55
N MET A 137 21.51 -0.53 2.83
CA MET A 137 20.41 -1.03 1.97
C MET A 137 19.09 -0.87 2.69
N ILE A 138 18.01 -0.72 1.92
CA ILE A 138 16.64 -0.88 2.41
C ILE A 138 15.86 -1.78 1.47
N GLY A 139 15.33 -2.89 2.00
CA GLY A 139 14.42 -3.79 1.32
C GLY A 139 12.98 -3.46 1.65
N PHE A 140 12.16 -3.21 0.65
CA PHE A 140 10.72 -3.04 0.80
C PHE A 140 10.01 -4.38 0.62
N SER A 141 9.06 -4.69 1.49
CA SER A 141 8.32 -5.94 1.41
C SER A 141 7.50 -6.00 0.12
N ASP A 142 7.67 -7.11 -0.56
CA ASP A 142 6.84 -7.57 -1.66
C ASP A 142 6.34 -8.99 -1.32
N TYR A 143 6.23 -9.86 -2.30
CA TYR A 143 5.94 -11.27 -2.05
C TYR A 143 7.17 -12.11 -1.61
N GLY A 144 8.34 -11.49 -1.40
CA GLY A 144 9.53 -12.10 -0.81
C GLY A 144 10.88 -11.77 -1.45
N PRO A 145 11.04 -11.70 -2.79
CA PRO A 145 12.34 -11.58 -3.45
C PRO A 145 13.18 -10.40 -2.98
N ALA A 146 12.59 -9.21 -2.84
CA ALA A 146 13.33 -8.01 -2.43
C ALA A 146 13.91 -8.14 -1.03
N ILE A 147 13.12 -8.55 -0.04
CA ILE A 147 13.56 -8.63 1.35
C ILE A 147 14.51 -9.81 1.61
N ILE A 148 14.27 -10.97 0.97
CA ILE A 148 15.16 -12.13 1.05
C ILE A 148 16.52 -11.79 0.41
N SER A 149 16.52 -11.14 -0.76
CA SER A 149 17.76 -10.71 -1.43
C SER A 149 18.52 -9.69 -0.61
N THR A 150 17.83 -8.75 0.06
CA THR A 150 18.46 -7.78 0.95
C THR A 150 19.20 -8.46 2.10
N TYR A 151 18.60 -9.51 2.69
CA TYR A 151 19.27 -10.33 3.71
C TYR A 151 20.53 -11.02 3.16
N PHE A 152 20.47 -11.64 1.98
CA PHE A 152 21.65 -12.30 1.40
C PHE A 152 22.73 -11.28 0.97
N LEU A 153 22.35 -10.12 0.44
CA LEU A 153 23.27 -9.05 0.15
C LEU A 153 24.04 -8.58 1.40
N ASN A 154 23.37 -8.48 2.55
CA ASN A 154 24.03 -8.21 3.82
C ASN A 154 25.06 -9.31 4.17
N LYS A 155 24.70 -10.59 4.04
CA LYS A 155 25.61 -11.70 4.33
C LYS A 155 26.87 -11.67 3.47
N ILE A 156 26.71 -11.32 2.17
CA ILE A 156 27.80 -11.28 1.20
C ILE A 156 28.63 -10.00 1.33
N THR A 157 27.99 -8.85 1.41
CA THR A 157 28.68 -7.54 1.33
C THR A 157 28.98 -6.91 2.67
N LYS A 158 28.44 -7.47 3.77
CA LYS A 158 28.52 -6.96 5.14
C LYS A 158 27.94 -5.54 5.31
N LYS A 159 27.22 -5.02 4.31
CA LYS A 159 26.55 -3.73 4.42
C LYS A 159 25.31 -3.84 5.31
N PRO A 160 25.08 -2.88 6.21
CA PRO A 160 23.88 -2.85 7.04
C PRO A 160 22.63 -2.69 6.18
N TYR A 161 21.48 -3.12 6.71
CA TYR A 161 20.22 -2.96 6.03
C TYR A 161 19.05 -2.67 6.98
N TYR A 162 18.08 -1.97 6.43
CA TYR A 162 16.75 -1.78 6.98
C TYR A 162 15.73 -2.57 6.16
N ILE A 163 14.61 -2.93 6.79
CA ILE A 163 13.47 -3.55 6.10
C ILE A 163 12.23 -2.70 6.34
N PHE A 164 11.47 -2.47 5.28
CA PHE A 164 10.18 -1.80 5.33
C PHE A 164 9.07 -2.82 5.04
N PHE A 165 8.21 -3.08 6.00
CA PHE A 165 7.04 -3.93 5.86
C PHE A 165 5.78 -3.08 5.65
N PHE A 166 5.12 -3.25 4.51
CA PHE A 166 3.80 -2.68 4.29
C PHE A 166 2.71 -3.44 5.05
N ASP A 167 2.85 -4.77 5.10
CA ASP A 167 1.99 -5.71 5.83
C ASP A 167 2.88 -6.76 6.51
N ILE A 168 2.29 -7.58 7.39
CA ILE A 168 2.98 -8.76 7.94
C ILE A 168 3.40 -9.70 6.80
N TYR A 169 4.55 -10.37 6.91
CA TYR A 169 5.12 -11.11 5.79
C TYR A 169 4.83 -12.59 5.82
N LYS A 170 5.28 -13.36 6.83
CA LYS A 170 5.16 -14.83 6.84
C LYS A 170 3.71 -15.32 6.93
N ASP A 171 2.86 -14.57 7.59
CA ASP A 171 1.43 -14.86 7.76
C ASP A 171 0.56 -14.17 6.70
N ASN A 172 1.18 -13.51 5.70
CA ASN A 172 0.45 -12.93 4.59
C ASN A 172 -0.10 -14.03 3.67
N PHE A 173 -1.26 -13.78 3.08
CA PHE A 173 -1.90 -14.69 2.14
C PHE A 173 -1.17 -14.80 0.79
N TYR A 174 -0.44 -13.76 0.42
CA TYR A 174 0.22 -13.69 -0.90
C TYR A 174 1.38 -14.65 -1.10
N PRO A 175 2.24 -14.98 -0.11
CA PRO A 175 3.19 -16.05 -0.30
C PRO A 175 2.47 -17.40 -0.33
N VAL A 176 1.98 -17.81 -1.53
CA VAL A 176 1.50 -19.17 -1.74
C VAL A 176 2.67 -20.15 -1.76
N PHE A 177 2.38 -21.45 -1.51
CA PHE A 177 3.41 -22.49 -1.62
C PHE A 177 4.18 -22.36 -2.94
N PRO A 178 5.49 -22.43 -2.94
CA PRO A 178 6.43 -22.62 -1.84
C PRO A 178 6.95 -21.32 -1.19
N ALA A 179 6.55 -20.15 -1.70
CA ALA A 179 6.97 -18.86 -1.17
C ALA A 179 6.61 -18.69 0.30
N SER A 180 5.49 -19.29 0.76
CA SER A 180 5.09 -19.30 2.17
C SER A 180 6.07 -20.05 3.07
N ILE A 181 6.73 -21.11 2.57
CA ILE A 181 7.79 -21.83 3.31
C ILE A 181 9.01 -20.93 3.44
N LEU A 182 9.42 -20.28 2.34
CA LEU A 182 10.54 -19.34 2.37
C LEU A 182 10.26 -18.15 3.31
N ALA A 183 9.03 -17.65 3.33
CA ALA A 183 8.65 -16.58 4.26
C ALA A 183 8.83 -17.01 5.73
N LYS A 184 8.36 -18.21 6.10
CA LYS A 184 8.52 -18.76 7.46
C LYS A 184 9.98 -18.97 7.86
N ILE A 185 10.83 -19.41 6.91
CA ILE A 185 12.26 -19.66 7.16
C ILE A 185 13.04 -18.35 7.27
N PHE A 186 12.76 -17.38 6.41
CA PHE A 186 13.58 -16.19 6.28
C PHE A 186 13.11 -15.01 7.13
N GLU A 187 11.82 -14.84 7.42
CA GLU A 187 11.34 -13.72 8.24
C GLU A 187 12.08 -13.58 9.58
N PRO A 188 12.23 -14.64 10.41
CA PRO A 188 12.98 -14.52 11.67
C PRO A 188 14.44 -14.09 11.46
N LYS A 189 15.09 -14.61 10.40
CA LYS A 189 16.47 -14.29 10.06
C LYS A 189 16.62 -12.85 9.59
N ILE A 190 15.68 -12.38 8.78
CA ILE A 190 15.62 -11.01 8.27
C ILE A 190 15.45 -10.03 9.44
N LEU A 191 14.47 -10.25 10.32
CA LEU A 191 14.20 -9.40 11.47
C LEU A 191 15.39 -9.35 12.44
N LYS A 192 15.98 -10.52 12.76
CA LYS A 192 17.12 -10.61 13.66
C LYS A 192 18.33 -9.82 13.16
N ASN A 193 18.61 -9.85 11.85
CA ASN A 193 19.82 -9.24 11.27
C ASN A 193 19.61 -7.79 10.77
N ALA A 194 18.37 -7.33 10.61
CA ALA A 194 18.09 -5.94 10.27
C ALA A 194 18.56 -5.00 11.40
N GLU A 195 19.12 -3.85 11.05
CA GLU A 195 19.42 -2.80 12.03
C GLU A 195 18.16 -2.07 12.45
N LYS A 196 17.28 -1.75 11.49
CA LYS A 196 15.99 -1.14 11.72
C LYS A 196 14.91 -1.88 10.91
N ILE A 197 13.72 -1.91 11.48
CA ILE A 197 12.53 -2.48 10.88
C ILE A 197 11.50 -1.37 10.84
N ILE A 198 11.02 -1.04 9.65
CA ILE A 198 10.00 0.00 9.48
C ILE A 198 8.68 -0.69 9.19
N VAL A 199 7.65 -0.28 9.88
CA VAL A 199 6.27 -0.79 9.71
C VAL A 199 5.30 0.38 9.53
N THR A 200 4.12 0.10 8.96
CA THR A 200 3.16 1.13 8.62
C THR A 200 2.20 1.52 9.75
N ASN A 201 2.19 0.75 10.85
CA ASN A 201 1.28 1.00 11.96
C ASN A 201 1.66 0.26 13.25
N GLU A 202 1.01 0.65 14.36
CA GLU A 202 1.20 0.05 15.68
C GLU A 202 0.69 -1.39 15.78
N GLY A 203 -0.34 -1.75 14.98
CA GLY A 203 -0.85 -3.12 14.93
C GLY A 203 0.22 -4.10 14.43
N THR A 204 0.92 -3.73 13.36
CA THR A 204 2.06 -4.50 12.82
C THR A 204 3.24 -4.52 13.79
N LEU A 205 3.55 -3.39 14.46
CA LEU A 205 4.58 -3.36 15.52
C LEU A 205 4.22 -4.35 16.63
N ASN A 206 3.00 -4.29 17.16
CA ASN A 206 2.57 -5.15 18.25
C ASN A 206 2.55 -6.63 17.86
N PHE A 207 2.17 -6.93 16.61
CA PHE A 207 2.24 -8.29 16.06
C PHE A 207 3.67 -8.83 16.08
N TYR A 208 4.64 -8.08 15.54
CA TYR A 208 6.04 -8.51 15.53
C TYR A 208 6.67 -8.54 16.92
N ALA A 209 6.31 -7.60 17.80
CA ALA A 209 6.76 -7.59 19.18
C ALA A 209 6.26 -8.82 19.96
N LYS A 210 5.00 -9.20 19.78
CA LYS A 210 4.41 -10.40 20.39
C LYS A 210 5.05 -11.68 19.86
N GLU A 211 5.31 -11.75 18.57
CA GLU A 211 5.83 -12.96 17.90
C GLU A 211 7.34 -13.16 18.14
N TYR A 212 8.13 -12.08 18.18
CA TYR A 212 9.60 -12.14 18.19
C TYR A 212 10.26 -11.47 19.40
N GLY A 213 9.46 -10.93 20.31
CA GLY A 213 9.92 -10.38 21.58
C GLY A 213 10.52 -8.98 21.53
N GLU A 214 10.89 -8.49 22.70
CA GLU A 214 11.28 -7.10 22.95
C GLU A 214 12.54 -6.66 22.18
N LYS A 215 13.46 -7.59 21.89
CA LYS A 215 14.66 -7.28 21.08
C LYS A 215 14.31 -6.82 19.66
N ILE A 216 13.27 -7.40 19.08
CA ILE A 216 12.76 -6.99 17.76
C ILE A 216 11.96 -5.71 17.89
N ARG A 217 11.11 -5.57 18.91
CA ARG A 217 10.33 -4.35 19.17
C ARG A 217 11.22 -3.10 19.20
N LYS A 218 12.35 -3.13 19.87
CA LYS A 218 13.31 -2.00 19.97
C LYS A 218 13.90 -1.57 18.62
N LYS A 219 13.85 -2.42 17.60
CA LYS A 219 14.32 -2.09 16.24
C LYS A 219 13.22 -1.49 15.38
N ILE A 220 11.95 -1.59 15.79
CA ILE A 220 10.81 -1.19 14.96
C ILE A 220 10.57 0.31 15.06
N ILE A 221 10.41 0.92 13.91
CA ILE A 221 10.04 2.32 13.73
C ILE A 221 8.72 2.34 12.94
N ILE A 222 7.77 3.18 13.35
CA ILE A 222 6.51 3.35 12.65
C ILE A 222 6.63 4.54 11.70
N ILE A 223 6.32 4.31 10.42
CA ILE A 223 6.11 5.34 9.41
C ILE A 223 4.80 5.00 8.70
N HIS A 224 3.74 5.71 9.04
CA HIS A 224 2.41 5.44 8.51
C HIS A 224 2.32 5.66 6.99
N ASN A 225 1.37 4.97 6.35
CA ASN A 225 0.96 5.29 4.99
C ASN A 225 0.55 6.76 4.91
N SER A 226 0.96 7.46 3.87
CA SER A 226 0.83 8.91 3.80
C SER A 226 0.43 9.40 2.42
N THR A 227 -0.17 10.58 2.38
CA THR A 227 -0.47 11.33 1.15
C THR A 227 -0.09 12.80 1.31
N PHE A 228 -0.15 13.58 0.23
CA PHE A 228 0.19 15.00 0.23
C PHE A 228 -1.04 15.85 0.47
N SER A 229 -1.01 16.67 1.53
CA SER A 229 -2.12 17.58 1.87
C SER A 229 -2.44 18.58 0.76
N GLU A 230 -1.44 19.03 0.01
CA GLU A 230 -1.61 19.98 -1.08
C GLU A 230 -2.53 19.49 -2.21
N HIS A 231 -2.77 18.19 -2.32
CA HIS A 231 -3.73 17.63 -3.28
C HIS A 231 -5.19 17.88 -2.87
N TYR A 232 -5.45 18.23 -1.62
CA TYR A 232 -6.77 18.33 -1.02
C TYR A 232 -7.13 19.74 -0.55
N LEU A 233 -6.16 20.47 0.01
CA LEU A 233 -6.43 21.73 0.72
C LEU A 233 -7.16 22.78 -0.14
N ASN A 234 -6.84 22.86 -1.44
CA ASN A 234 -7.49 23.77 -2.37
C ASN A 234 -8.88 23.30 -2.86
N LEU A 235 -9.29 22.08 -2.47
CA LEU A 235 -10.57 21.48 -2.85
C LEU A 235 -11.58 21.48 -1.69
N TYR A 236 -11.22 22.05 -0.55
CA TYR A 236 -12.09 22.06 0.63
C TYR A 236 -13.32 22.91 0.40
N ASN A 237 -14.47 22.30 0.66
CA ASN A 237 -15.74 22.96 0.83
C ASN A 237 -16.26 22.64 2.24
N ASP A 238 -17.08 23.51 2.79
CA ASP A 238 -17.79 23.23 4.04
C ASP A 238 -18.61 21.97 3.90
N TYR A 239 -18.58 21.14 4.93
CA TYR A 239 -19.38 19.92 4.96
C TYR A 239 -20.85 20.31 5.23
N ASP A 240 -21.67 20.23 4.20
CA ASP A 240 -23.11 20.46 4.26
C ASP A 240 -23.81 19.45 3.34
N PRO A 241 -24.07 18.22 3.86
CA PRO A 241 -24.64 17.15 3.05
C PRO A 241 -26.04 17.49 2.56
N LYS A 242 -26.30 17.22 1.29
CA LYS A 242 -27.60 17.50 0.63
C LYS A 242 -28.07 16.31 -0.18
N SER A 243 -29.37 16.07 -0.17
CA SER A 243 -29.97 15.04 -1.02
C SER A 243 -29.81 15.38 -2.49
N PRO A 244 -29.46 14.42 -3.36
CA PRO A 244 -29.21 13.01 -3.10
C PRO A 244 -27.84 12.77 -2.44
N TYR A 245 -27.84 12.07 -1.30
CA TYR A 245 -26.62 11.79 -0.54
C TYR A 245 -25.71 10.80 -1.26
N THR A 246 -24.40 11.00 -1.16
CA THR A 246 -23.39 10.14 -1.79
C THR A 246 -22.48 9.50 -0.75
N ILE A 247 -22.52 8.17 -0.64
CA ILE A 247 -21.46 7.41 0.02
C ILE A 247 -20.44 6.99 -1.04
N LEU A 248 -19.17 7.10 -0.71
CA LEU A 248 -18.08 6.83 -1.63
C LEU A 248 -17.12 5.76 -1.11
N TYR A 249 -16.81 4.81 -1.98
CA TYR A 249 -15.66 3.91 -1.83
C TYR A 249 -14.68 4.13 -2.99
N THR A 250 -13.38 4.23 -2.69
CA THR A 250 -12.32 4.33 -3.71
C THR A 250 -11.27 3.24 -3.55
N GLY A 251 -10.76 2.69 -4.66
CA GLY A 251 -9.64 1.75 -4.73
C GLY A 251 -10.03 0.31 -5.05
N SER A 252 -9.02 -0.55 -5.21
CA SER A 252 -9.22 -1.96 -5.56
C SER A 252 -10.04 -2.71 -4.52
N ILE A 253 -10.87 -3.63 -5.00
CA ILE A 253 -11.71 -4.51 -4.17
C ILE A 253 -11.13 -5.92 -4.26
N TYR A 254 -10.76 -6.48 -3.10
CA TYR A 254 -10.29 -7.85 -2.98
C TYR A 254 -10.74 -8.42 -1.62
N TRP A 255 -10.37 -9.64 -1.29
CA TRP A 255 -10.93 -10.40 -0.18
C TRP A 255 -11.06 -9.66 1.19
N PRO A 256 -10.16 -8.72 1.60
CA PRO A 256 -10.31 -8.01 2.88
C PRO A 256 -11.47 -7.02 2.94
N GLN A 257 -12.03 -6.61 1.81
CA GLN A 257 -13.10 -5.59 1.77
C GLN A 257 -14.46 -6.14 1.33
N ILE A 258 -14.50 -7.31 0.66
CA ILE A 258 -15.68 -7.80 -0.05
C ILE A 258 -16.90 -7.89 0.86
N ARG A 259 -16.79 -8.55 2.02
CA ARG A 259 -17.92 -8.78 2.91
C ARG A 259 -18.48 -7.49 3.48
N SER A 260 -17.61 -6.62 3.98
CA SER A 260 -18.01 -5.32 4.51
C SER A 260 -18.64 -4.43 3.44
N LEU A 261 -18.11 -4.44 2.20
CA LEU A 261 -18.70 -3.68 1.10
C LEU A 261 -20.07 -4.23 0.69
N LYS A 262 -20.27 -5.54 0.70
CA LYS A 262 -21.60 -6.15 0.48
C LYS A 262 -22.61 -5.75 1.55
N ASN A 263 -22.18 -5.67 2.80
CA ASN A 263 -23.05 -5.20 3.89
C ASN A 263 -23.47 -3.74 3.66
N LEU A 264 -22.55 -2.88 3.19
CA LEU A 264 -22.90 -1.51 2.82
C LEU A 264 -23.90 -1.47 1.67
N ILE A 265 -23.68 -2.24 0.59
CA ILE A 265 -24.61 -2.32 -0.55
C ILE A 265 -26.00 -2.71 -0.05
N LYS A 266 -26.09 -3.75 0.79
CA LYS A 266 -27.38 -4.18 1.37
C LYS A 266 -28.02 -3.07 2.21
N ALA A 267 -27.26 -2.39 3.07
CA ALA A 267 -27.76 -1.27 3.88
C ALA A 267 -28.33 -0.14 3.00
N ILE A 268 -27.63 0.24 1.92
CA ILE A 268 -28.06 1.27 0.98
C ILE A 268 -29.34 0.89 0.24
N GLU A 269 -29.45 -0.37 -0.22
CA GLU A 269 -30.67 -0.86 -0.89
C GLU A 269 -31.90 -0.85 0.03
N GLU A 270 -31.72 -1.14 1.31
CA GLU A 270 -32.79 -1.18 2.32
C GLU A 270 -33.18 0.21 2.88
N ILE A 271 -32.37 1.26 2.69
CA ILE A 271 -32.72 2.63 3.08
C ILE A 271 -33.72 3.19 2.04
N ASN A 272 -34.99 3.42 2.44
CA ASN A 272 -36.03 3.94 1.57
C ASN A 272 -36.59 5.31 1.99
N ASP A 273 -36.17 5.83 3.14
CA ASP A 273 -36.63 7.09 3.71
C ASP A 273 -35.75 8.29 3.35
N MET A 274 -34.74 8.08 2.48
CA MET A 274 -33.88 9.14 1.93
C MET A 274 -33.33 8.76 0.56
N ASP A 275 -33.04 9.77 -0.28
CA ASP A 275 -32.35 9.57 -1.54
C ASP A 275 -30.84 9.49 -1.30
N ILE A 276 -30.30 8.27 -1.40
CA ILE A 276 -28.91 7.95 -1.09
C ILE A 276 -28.31 7.02 -2.15
N ASN A 277 -27.09 7.32 -2.56
CA ASN A 277 -26.38 6.58 -3.58
C ASN A 277 -25.00 6.12 -3.09
N LEU A 278 -24.56 4.95 -3.53
CA LEU A 278 -23.20 4.44 -3.35
C LEU A 278 -22.43 4.54 -4.67
N LYS A 279 -21.34 5.29 -4.67
CA LYS A 279 -20.39 5.35 -5.76
C LYS A 279 -19.12 4.56 -5.40
N ILE A 280 -18.79 3.58 -6.24
CA ILE A 280 -17.64 2.70 -6.08
C ILE A 280 -16.65 3.00 -7.20
N TYR A 281 -15.57 3.71 -6.90
CA TYR A 281 -14.49 3.94 -7.86
C TYR A 281 -13.42 2.86 -7.69
N CYS A 282 -13.38 1.89 -8.60
CA CYS A 282 -12.42 0.79 -8.53
C CYS A 282 -11.87 0.40 -9.92
N PRO A 283 -10.60 -0.04 -10.00
CA PRO A 283 -9.99 -0.50 -11.26
C PRO A 283 -10.33 -1.97 -11.58
N ASN A 284 -11.13 -2.63 -10.77
CA ASN A 284 -11.44 -4.04 -10.94
C ASN A 284 -12.32 -4.28 -12.18
N PRO A 285 -12.04 -5.33 -12.99
CA PRO A 285 -12.89 -5.71 -14.11
C PRO A 285 -14.33 -6.03 -13.67
N LYS A 286 -15.32 -5.62 -14.46
CA LYS A 286 -16.75 -5.86 -14.16
C LYS A 286 -17.07 -7.36 -13.94
N ASP A 287 -16.48 -8.26 -14.73
CA ASP A 287 -16.67 -9.70 -14.59
C ASP A 287 -16.15 -10.23 -13.25
N TYR A 288 -15.03 -9.70 -12.75
CA TYR A 288 -14.55 -10.04 -11.42
C TYR A 288 -15.52 -9.57 -10.34
N LEU A 289 -16.01 -8.32 -10.43
CA LEU A 289 -16.95 -7.76 -9.45
C LEU A 289 -18.27 -8.56 -9.43
N LYS A 290 -18.79 -8.93 -10.60
CA LYS A 290 -19.97 -9.80 -10.72
C LYS A 290 -19.74 -11.16 -10.05
N LYS A 291 -18.58 -11.80 -10.28
CA LYS A 291 -18.21 -13.07 -9.63
C LYS A 291 -18.19 -13.00 -8.11
N ILE A 292 -17.79 -11.90 -7.55
CA ILE A 292 -17.77 -11.69 -6.10
C ILE A 292 -19.09 -11.11 -5.55
N GLY A 293 -20.12 -10.97 -6.40
CA GLY A 293 -21.47 -10.51 -6.03
C GLY A 293 -21.55 -9.02 -5.70
N ILE A 294 -20.77 -8.19 -6.44
CA ILE A 294 -20.84 -6.73 -6.40
C ILE A 294 -21.32 -6.28 -7.80
N THR A 295 -22.53 -5.74 -7.86
CA THR A 295 -23.19 -5.33 -9.11
C THR A 295 -23.80 -3.94 -8.98
N GLU A 296 -23.98 -3.28 -10.10
CA GLU A 296 -24.69 -1.99 -10.18
C GLU A 296 -26.19 -2.16 -9.92
N SER A 297 -26.82 -1.13 -9.40
CA SER A 297 -28.27 -1.00 -9.22
C SER A 297 -28.72 0.46 -9.44
N LYS A 298 -29.98 0.76 -9.09
CA LYS A 298 -30.42 2.17 -9.09
C LYS A 298 -29.62 3.03 -8.13
N LYS A 299 -29.28 2.49 -6.92
CA LYS A 299 -28.56 3.19 -5.87
C LYS A 299 -27.05 2.97 -5.91
N VAL A 300 -26.53 1.97 -6.65
CA VAL A 300 -25.10 1.60 -6.65
C VAL A 300 -24.51 1.78 -8.04
N LYS A 301 -23.48 2.62 -8.15
CA LYS A 301 -22.72 2.88 -9.37
C LYS A 301 -21.28 2.44 -9.23
N ILE A 302 -20.75 1.74 -10.25
CA ILE A 302 -19.36 1.29 -10.32
C ILE A 302 -18.66 2.10 -11.41
N LEU A 303 -17.65 2.85 -11.01
CA LEU A 303 -17.02 3.88 -11.82
C LEU A 303 -15.49 3.67 -11.86
N ILE A 304 -14.87 4.24 -12.88
CA ILE A 304 -13.41 4.30 -13.02
C ILE A 304 -13.01 5.76 -13.22
N ALA A 305 -11.98 6.19 -12.52
CA ALA A 305 -11.38 7.50 -12.74
C ALA A 305 -9.85 7.41 -12.56
N PRO A 306 -9.08 8.30 -13.19
CA PRO A 306 -7.63 8.36 -13.01
C PRO A 306 -7.29 8.77 -11.58
N PRO A 307 -6.15 8.28 -11.02
CA PRO A 307 -5.75 8.59 -9.64
C PRO A 307 -5.69 10.09 -9.31
N GLN A 308 -5.35 10.93 -10.28
CA GLN A 308 -5.26 12.38 -10.11
C GLN A 308 -6.61 13.06 -9.80
N LYS A 309 -7.73 12.41 -10.17
CA LYS A 309 -9.08 12.88 -9.88
C LYS A 309 -9.62 12.41 -8.53
N MET A 310 -8.92 11.51 -7.84
CA MET A 310 -9.40 10.96 -6.56
C MET A 310 -9.57 12.03 -5.48
N PRO A 311 -8.68 13.02 -5.29
CA PRO A 311 -8.89 14.07 -4.30
C PRO A 311 -10.21 14.84 -4.53
N GLU A 312 -10.49 15.24 -5.78
CA GLU A 312 -11.74 15.94 -6.15
C GLU A 312 -12.97 15.07 -5.88
N ILE A 313 -12.93 13.79 -6.28
CA ILE A 313 -14.04 12.84 -6.10
C ILE A 313 -14.29 12.59 -4.60
N GLN A 314 -13.24 12.49 -3.79
CA GLN A 314 -13.35 12.22 -2.36
C GLN A 314 -13.88 13.44 -1.58
N THR A 315 -13.48 14.66 -1.95
CA THR A 315 -13.96 15.89 -1.31
C THR A 315 -15.40 16.25 -1.67
N GLN A 316 -16.00 15.63 -2.69
CA GLN A 316 -17.39 15.83 -3.10
C GLN A 316 -18.36 14.80 -2.50
N ALA A 317 -17.86 13.80 -1.78
CA ALA A 317 -18.71 12.79 -1.14
C ALA A 317 -19.31 13.32 0.16
N ASP A 318 -20.46 12.76 0.59
CA ASP A 318 -21.02 13.04 1.90
C ASP A 318 -20.44 12.11 2.97
N ILE A 319 -20.13 10.84 2.62
CA ILE A 319 -19.50 9.88 3.53
C ILE A 319 -18.45 9.08 2.76
N LEU A 320 -17.26 8.92 3.35
CA LEU A 320 -16.20 8.05 2.84
C LEU A 320 -16.23 6.70 3.55
N PHE A 321 -16.35 5.62 2.82
CA PHE A 321 -16.48 4.28 3.37
C PHE A 321 -15.16 3.52 3.39
N LEU A 322 -14.74 3.05 4.56
CA LEU A 322 -13.49 2.33 4.76
C LEU A 322 -13.73 0.93 5.36
N PRO A 323 -13.80 -0.12 4.51
CA PRO A 323 -14.15 -1.46 4.92
C PRO A 323 -12.97 -2.34 5.28
N LEU A 324 -13.13 -3.19 6.30
CA LEU A 324 -12.42 -4.46 6.50
C LEU A 324 -13.42 -5.56 6.84
N SER A 325 -13.17 -6.78 6.37
CA SER A 325 -14.14 -7.86 6.44
C SER A 325 -13.95 -8.76 7.65
N TRP A 326 -15.06 -9.33 8.14
CA TRP A 326 -15.11 -10.42 9.12
C TRP A 326 -14.84 -11.77 8.45
N HIS A 327 -14.47 -12.77 9.24
CA HIS A 327 -14.36 -14.18 8.81
C HIS A 327 -13.54 -14.40 7.54
N THR A 328 -12.35 -13.84 7.52
CA THR A 328 -11.45 -13.92 6.38
C THR A 328 -10.48 -15.09 6.49
N LYS A 329 -9.84 -15.44 5.37
CA LYS A 329 -8.83 -16.52 5.31
C LYS A 329 -7.58 -16.24 6.16
N SER A 330 -7.30 -14.98 6.46
CA SER A 330 -6.19 -14.57 7.32
C SER A 330 -6.61 -13.42 8.22
N GLN A 331 -7.07 -13.77 9.42
CA GLN A 331 -7.47 -12.78 10.42
C GLN A 331 -6.29 -11.89 10.84
N LYS A 332 -5.08 -12.44 10.95
CA LYS A 332 -3.88 -11.68 11.33
C LYS A 332 -3.60 -10.50 10.39
N ILE A 333 -3.83 -10.67 9.09
CA ILE A 333 -3.69 -9.57 8.12
C ILE A 333 -4.76 -8.51 8.38
N ILE A 334 -6.00 -8.92 8.58
CA ILE A 334 -7.10 -7.98 8.83
C ILE A 334 -6.85 -7.21 10.13
N ASP A 335 -6.42 -7.91 11.19
CA ASP A 335 -6.15 -7.30 12.50
C ASP A 335 -5.00 -6.27 12.46
N THR A 336 -4.04 -6.44 11.56
CA THR A 336 -2.90 -5.52 11.41
C THR A 336 -3.02 -4.54 10.25
N ALA A 337 -4.06 -4.66 9.41
CA ALA A 337 -4.20 -3.88 8.18
C ALA A 337 -4.42 -2.38 8.43
N THR A 338 -3.73 -1.58 7.62
CA THR A 338 -4.06 -0.16 7.40
C THR A 338 -4.28 0.07 5.91
N PRO A 339 -5.54 0.21 5.46
CA PRO A 339 -5.82 0.51 4.05
C PRO A 339 -5.10 1.78 3.60
N GLY A 340 -4.39 1.73 2.44
CA GLY A 340 -3.62 2.87 1.94
C GLY A 340 -4.44 4.15 1.77
N LYS A 341 -5.73 4.01 1.44
CA LYS A 341 -6.68 5.14 1.29
C LYS A 341 -7.03 5.86 2.60
N LEU A 342 -6.64 5.32 3.78
CA LEU A 342 -6.90 5.99 5.06
C LEU A 342 -6.29 7.40 5.08
N ALA A 343 -5.05 7.56 4.61
CA ALA A 343 -4.40 8.86 4.57
C ALA A 343 -5.18 9.89 3.71
N ASP A 344 -5.67 9.44 2.55
CA ASP A 344 -6.48 10.27 1.65
C ASP A 344 -7.81 10.67 2.31
N TYR A 345 -8.47 9.74 2.98
CA TYR A 345 -9.76 9.99 3.64
C TYR A 345 -9.61 10.92 4.85
N LEU A 346 -8.54 10.79 5.62
CA LEU A 346 -8.27 11.66 6.78
C LEU A 346 -8.13 13.14 6.40
N ILE A 347 -7.61 13.44 5.20
CA ILE A 347 -7.40 14.83 4.74
C ILE A 347 -8.53 15.36 3.85
N SER A 348 -9.46 14.51 3.43
CA SER A 348 -10.50 14.89 2.45
C SER A 348 -11.55 15.89 2.96
N ASN A 349 -11.54 16.24 4.25
CA ASN A 349 -12.55 17.09 4.90
C ASN A 349 -13.97 16.49 4.82
N ARG A 350 -14.08 15.16 4.90
CA ARG A 350 -15.35 14.40 4.87
C ARG A 350 -15.39 13.37 5.99
N PRO A 351 -16.57 13.07 6.53
CA PRO A 351 -16.70 12.05 7.57
C PRO A 351 -16.36 10.67 7.02
N ILE A 352 -15.71 9.87 7.85
CA ILE A 352 -15.31 8.50 7.52
C ILE A 352 -16.21 7.53 8.26
N LEU A 353 -16.81 6.60 7.52
CA LEU A 353 -17.50 5.43 8.07
C LEU A 353 -16.60 4.19 7.95
N ILE A 354 -16.10 3.72 9.07
CA ILE A 354 -15.35 2.47 9.14
C ILE A 354 -16.30 1.33 9.46
N HIS A 355 -16.30 0.27 8.66
CA HIS A 355 -17.02 -0.96 8.91
C HIS A 355 -16.03 -2.12 8.95
N ALA A 356 -15.62 -2.50 10.15
CA ALA A 356 -14.52 -3.42 10.40
C ALA A 356 -14.66 -4.10 11.77
N PRO A 357 -14.12 -5.33 11.95
CA PRO A 357 -14.09 -5.97 13.28
C PRO A 357 -13.41 -5.10 14.34
N SER A 358 -13.93 -5.11 15.58
CA SER A 358 -13.38 -4.34 16.70
C SER A 358 -11.93 -4.71 17.06
N SER A 359 -11.50 -5.94 16.72
CA SER A 359 -10.13 -6.41 16.93
C SER A 359 -9.10 -5.76 16.01
N THR A 360 -9.54 -5.15 14.91
CA THR A 360 -8.63 -4.59 13.91
C THR A 360 -7.92 -3.35 14.42
N PHE A 361 -6.64 -3.21 14.02
CA PHE A 361 -5.90 -1.98 14.25
C PHE A 361 -6.67 -0.75 13.75
N LEU A 362 -7.26 -0.83 12.56
CA LEU A 362 -8.01 0.26 11.95
C LEU A 362 -9.15 0.75 12.86
N ALA A 363 -9.99 -0.16 13.39
CA ALA A 363 -11.09 0.19 14.28
C ALA A 363 -10.59 0.81 15.59
N GLN A 364 -9.56 0.21 16.19
CA GLN A 364 -8.96 0.69 17.44
C GLN A 364 -8.28 2.05 17.26
N TYR A 365 -7.57 2.25 16.16
CA TYR A 365 -6.90 3.50 15.82
C TYR A 365 -7.91 4.63 15.60
N ALA A 366 -9.01 4.34 14.91
CA ALA A 366 -10.08 5.30 14.69
C ALA A 366 -10.77 5.70 16.01
N LYS A 367 -11.11 4.74 16.85
CA LYS A 367 -11.71 5.00 18.19
C LYS A 367 -10.76 5.79 19.07
N LYS A 368 -9.48 5.41 19.14
CA LYS A 368 -8.46 6.11 19.94
C LYS A 368 -8.30 7.58 19.56
N ASN A 369 -8.36 7.89 18.28
CA ASN A 369 -8.18 9.25 17.76
C ASN A 369 -9.50 9.96 17.44
N ASN A 370 -10.64 9.29 17.62
CA ASN A 370 -12.00 9.79 17.39
C ASN A 370 -12.17 10.48 16.02
N PHE A 371 -11.63 9.87 14.93
CA PHE A 371 -11.63 10.47 13.60
C PHE A 371 -12.68 9.88 12.63
N ALA A 372 -13.47 8.91 13.06
CA ALA A 372 -14.45 8.23 12.22
C ALA A 372 -15.59 7.67 13.05
N TYR A 373 -16.74 7.45 12.42
CA TYR A 373 -17.73 6.53 12.99
C TYR A 373 -17.29 5.09 12.74
N VAL A 374 -17.20 4.28 13.79
CA VAL A 374 -16.77 2.87 13.70
C VAL A 374 -17.96 1.95 13.95
N ALA A 375 -18.49 1.37 12.86
CA ALA A 375 -19.47 0.30 12.91
C ALA A 375 -18.71 -1.04 12.99
N ASP A 376 -18.42 -1.50 14.20
CA ASP A 376 -17.57 -2.66 14.46
C ASP A 376 -18.33 -3.97 14.70
N GLU A 377 -19.59 -3.98 14.37
CA GLU A 377 -20.44 -5.16 14.34
C GLU A 377 -20.91 -5.45 12.91
N GLU A 378 -20.99 -6.73 12.55
CA GLU A 378 -21.56 -7.15 11.29
C GLU A 378 -23.11 -7.11 11.34
N ASN A 379 -23.65 -5.90 11.42
CA ASN A 379 -25.07 -5.62 11.58
C ASN A 379 -25.54 -4.53 10.63
N ILE A 380 -26.50 -4.86 9.76
CA ILE A 380 -27.01 -3.94 8.72
C ILE A 380 -27.75 -2.75 9.34
N GLU A 381 -28.57 -2.96 10.39
CA GLU A 381 -29.33 -1.89 11.05
C GLU A 381 -28.39 -0.88 11.73
N LYS A 382 -27.35 -1.38 12.41
CA LYS A 382 -26.33 -0.49 12.99
C LYS A 382 -25.58 0.28 11.89
N LEU A 383 -25.34 -0.32 10.74
CA LEU A 383 -24.70 0.36 9.61
C LEU A 383 -25.61 1.46 9.02
N LYS A 384 -26.93 1.19 8.87
CA LYS A 384 -27.93 2.21 8.48
C LYS A 384 -28.00 3.36 9.49
N SER A 385 -28.01 3.05 10.79
CA SER A 385 -27.98 4.05 11.86
C SER A 385 -26.71 4.91 11.81
N ALA A 386 -25.53 4.30 11.59
CA ALA A 386 -24.28 5.00 11.45
C ALA A 386 -24.27 6.00 10.27
N ILE A 387 -24.86 5.62 9.14
CA ILE A 387 -25.02 6.48 7.96
C ILE A 387 -25.89 7.69 8.33
N LYS A 388 -27.04 7.46 8.98
CA LYS A 388 -27.95 8.54 9.41
C LYS A 388 -27.27 9.48 10.40
N THR A 389 -26.55 8.95 11.39
CA THR A 389 -25.78 9.77 12.34
C THR A 389 -24.80 10.68 11.62
N LEU A 390 -24.02 10.15 10.66
CA LEU A 390 -23.03 10.93 9.93
C LEU A 390 -23.64 12.01 9.01
N LEU A 391 -24.88 11.81 8.52
CA LEU A 391 -25.57 12.79 7.68
C LEU A 391 -26.28 13.88 8.51
N PHE A 392 -26.82 13.54 9.68
CA PHE A 392 -27.75 14.43 10.38
C PHE A 392 -27.25 14.95 11.74
N ASP A 393 -26.31 14.29 12.41
CA ASP A 393 -25.67 14.84 13.60
C ASP A 393 -24.48 15.74 13.21
N LYS A 394 -24.79 16.99 12.90
CA LYS A 394 -23.78 17.97 12.44
C LYS A 394 -22.66 18.20 13.45
N THR A 395 -22.96 18.16 14.75
CA THR A 395 -21.97 18.41 15.82
C THR A 395 -20.96 17.25 15.88
N PHE A 396 -21.45 16.04 15.97
CA PHE A 396 -20.59 14.85 15.94
C PHE A 396 -19.76 14.76 14.67
N THR A 397 -20.39 14.97 13.52
CA THR A 397 -19.71 14.84 12.21
C THR A 397 -18.62 15.88 12.04
N LYS A 398 -18.85 17.14 12.43
CA LYS A 398 -17.82 18.18 12.43
C LYS A 398 -16.63 17.80 13.31
N GLN A 399 -16.91 17.31 14.51
CA GLN A 399 -15.87 16.88 15.46
C GLN A 399 -14.95 15.79 14.86
N ILE A 400 -15.54 14.73 14.26
CA ILE A 400 -14.73 13.64 13.70
C ILE A 400 -13.93 14.08 12.46
N ILE A 401 -14.44 14.99 11.64
CA ILE A 401 -13.71 15.57 10.50
C ILE A 401 -12.48 16.37 11.01
N GLU A 402 -12.62 17.18 12.03
CA GLU A 402 -11.50 17.92 12.62
C GLU A 402 -10.46 16.99 13.23
N ASN A 403 -10.90 15.95 13.93
CA ASN A 403 -10.01 14.93 14.47
C ASN A 403 -9.31 14.12 13.37
N ALA A 404 -9.98 13.84 12.24
CA ALA A 404 -9.39 13.20 11.08
C ALA A 404 -8.24 14.05 10.51
N LYS A 405 -8.47 15.33 10.33
CA LYS A 405 -7.46 16.30 9.85
C LYS A 405 -6.28 16.40 10.82
N SER A 406 -6.53 16.49 12.12
CA SER A 406 -5.49 16.49 13.16
C SER A 406 -4.66 15.20 13.11
N THR A 407 -5.31 14.04 13.01
CA THR A 407 -4.66 12.73 12.89
C THR A 407 -3.82 12.64 11.62
N PHE A 408 -4.31 13.19 10.52
CA PHE A 408 -3.55 13.26 9.26
C PHE A 408 -2.23 14.01 9.44
N PHE A 409 -2.25 15.25 9.89
CA PHE A 409 -1.03 16.05 10.06
C PHE A 409 -0.07 15.45 11.07
N LYS A 410 -0.57 14.77 12.09
CA LYS A 410 0.25 14.10 13.10
C LYS A 410 0.97 12.87 12.55
N ASN A 411 0.32 12.04 11.69
CA ASN A 411 0.80 10.70 11.38
C ASN A 411 0.85 10.38 9.88
N HIS A 412 0.06 11.05 9.02
CA HIS A 412 -0.17 10.64 7.64
C HIS A 412 0.22 11.69 6.60
N ASP A 413 0.81 12.80 7.02
CA ASP A 413 1.36 13.80 6.10
C ASP A 413 2.65 13.28 5.45
N ALA A 414 2.68 13.28 4.11
CA ALA A 414 3.78 12.70 3.34
C ALA A 414 5.09 13.50 3.50
N ASN A 415 5.02 14.82 3.67
CA ASN A 415 6.20 15.65 3.88
C ASN A 415 6.85 15.33 5.23
N ARG A 416 6.04 15.20 6.28
CA ARG A 416 6.48 14.81 7.62
C ARG A 416 7.10 13.39 7.61
N ASN A 417 6.42 12.43 7.00
CA ASN A 417 6.89 11.04 6.97
C ASN A 417 8.15 10.87 6.12
N ALA A 418 8.30 11.65 5.03
CA ALA A 418 9.55 11.71 4.28
C ALA A 418 10.71 12.25 5.12
N LEU A 419 10.49 13.27 5.95
CA LEU A 419 11.53 13.78 6.87
C LEU A 419 11.93 12.72 7.91
N LEU A 420 10.96 12.06 8.55
CA LEU A 420 11.23 10.96 9.49
C LEU A 420 12.04 9.83 8.82
N PHE A 421 11.70 9.49 7.58
CA PHE A 421 12.43 8.48 6.83
C PHE A 421 13.87 8.93 6.51
N GLN A 422 14.05 10.19 6.12
CA GLN A 422 15.37 10.75 5.80
C GLN A 422 16.31 10.77 7.00
N GLU A 423 15.82 11.06 8.22
CA GLU A 423 16.62 11.06 9.44
C GLU A 423 17.29 9.71 9.72
N LEU A 424 16.71 8.61 9.21
CA LEU A 424 17.30 7.27 9.37
C LEU A 424 18.63 7.09 8.63
N PHE A 425 18.96 7.97 7.68
CA PHE A 425 20.11 7.84 6.78
C PHE A 425 21.13 8.99 6.90
N LYS A 426 20.91 9.90 7.79
CA LYS A 426 21.92 10.88 8.22
C LYS A 426 22.92 10.26 9.24
#